data_67ae9834f156b2aedd2282892c8e7665
#
_entry.id   67ae9834f156b2aedd2282892c8e7665
#
_cell.length_a   1.000
_cell.length_b   1.000
_cell.length_c   1.000
_cell.angle_alpha   90.00
_cell.angle_beta   90.00
_cell.angle_gamma   90.00
#
_symmetry.space_group_name_H-M   'P 1'
#
loop_
_entity.id
_entity.type
_entity.pdbx_description
1 polymer ?
#
loop_
_entity_poly.entity_id
_entity_poly.type
_entity_poly.pdbx_seq_one_letter_code
_entity_poly.pdbx_strand_id
1 'polypeptide(L)'
;DGGYNPNSAPVIDGSTTTYSVLENQTSAFTVSASDADGDTLTYSISSGDDSSLMNISSAGVVTFISSPDFEAPSDANTDNNYQITVTVSDGSLTDSENFTVTVTNDTSDDVTSTSFDGVLIRDGYIQSATVCMAVTDADGDDTCEGAYYSTTTNTDGSFSLEIDDNITTTIKLLAEDGFNPVTDDADSFTMGLKDPTTEQNLVISPLSTLLYVDNRFSYESLKEKLGVDSNFMIRFDDPYLSVNSAASNKAALVNTQLLMMYEALSVLQSQSGVSGNLTAVTTINDAIFNRDASTETSLGDTTLVRDVLLNLDLPNYTVTNTQLENLSGSFSSFLQKVYVDSNNEQAYFSMTGRDHVTPLLKGILDDTVDSTEIDQIMFDTLQWISDKSSRTNLT
;
A
#
# COMPACT_ATOMS: atom_id res chain seq x y z
N ASP A 1 28.41 -77.98 33.32
CA ASP A 1 27.11 -77.26 33.47
C ASP A 1 27.17 -76.02 32.58
N GLY A 2 26.63 -76.19 31.40
CA GLY A 2 26.30 -75.04 30.58
C GLY A 2 25.10 -74.33 31.22
N GLY A 3 25.38 -73.34 32.07
CA GLY A 3 24.34 -72.53 32.68
C GLY A 3 23.48 -71.86 31.57
N TYR A 4 22.22 -72.18 31.52
CA TYR A 4 21.25 -71.43 30.69
C TYR A 4 21.18 -69.99 31.22
N ASN A 5 21.80 -69.04 30.51
CA ASN A 5 21.58 -67.64 30.79
C ASN A 5 20.36 -67.19 30.00
N PRO A 6 19.24 -66.87 30.63
CA PRO A 6 18.06 -66.43 29.89
C PRO A 6 18.37 -65.06 29.30
N ASN A 7 17.91 -64.82 28.08
CA ASN A 7 18.02 -63.54 27.41
C ASN A 7 17.38 -62.41 28.25
N SER A 8 18.09 -61.35 28.48
CA SER A 8 17.63 -60.16 29.17
C SER A 8 17.07 -59.15 28.16
N ALA A 9 16.08 -58.38 28.55
CA ALA A 9 15.57 -57.33 27.69
C ALA A 9 16.56 -56.15 27.62
N PRO A 10 16.64 -55.47 26.49
CA PRO A 10 17.36 -54.21 26.37
C PRO A 10 16.78 -53.18 27.36
N VAL A 11 17.56 -52.18 27.72
CA VAL A 11 17.16 -51.08 28.61
C VAL A 11 17.51 -49.78 27.93
N ILE A 12 16.54 -48.90 27.79
CA ILE A 12 16.76 -47.50 27.33
C ILE A 12 17.47 -46.78 28.48
N ASP A 13 18.68 -46.25 28.19
CA ASP A 13 19.53 -45.59 29.19
C ASP A 13 19.08 -44.14 29.39
N GLY A 14 19.12 -43.70 30.67
CA GLY A 14 18.90 -42.32 31.03
C GLY A 14 17.49 -41.97 31.50
N SER A 15 17.39 -40.85 32.18
CA SER A 15 16.12 -40.33 32.75
C SER A 15 15.56 -39.15 32.02
N THR A 16 16.23 -38.70 30.94
CA THR A 16 15.77 -37.53 30.19
C THR A 16 14.83 -37.96 29.06
N THR A 17 13.56 -37.63 29.19
CA THR A 17 12.51 -37.93 28.23
C THR A 17 11.95 -36.67 27.54
N THR A 18 12.49 -35.46 27.89
CA THR A 18 12.12 -34.19 27.33
C THR A 18 13.35 -33.47 26.80
N TYR A 19 13.29 -33.08 25.55
CA TYR A 19 14.36 -32.33 24.86
C TYR A 19 13.81 -31.01 24.33
N SER A 20 14.67 -29.99 24.24
CA SER A 20 14.34 -28.71 23.64
C SER A 20 15.29 -28.46 22.48
N VAL A 21 14.78 -28.07 21.35
CA VAL A 21 15.53 -27.76 20.12
C VAL A 21 15.02 -26.47 19.51
N LEU A 22 15.92 -25.71 18.90
CA LEU A 22 15.50 -24.57 18.06
C LEU A 22 14.82 -25.10 16.81
N GLU A 23 13.89 -24.32 16.29
CA GLU A 23 13.30 -24.57 14.99
C GLU A 23 14.34 -24.51 13.85
N ASN A 24 13.91 -24.70 12.60
CA ASN A 24 14.75 -24.59 11.39
C ASN A 24 15.87 -25.64 11.28
N GLN A 25 15.91 -26.64 12.17
CA GLN A 25 16.84 -27.72 12.11
C GLN A 25 16.15 -29.09 12.22
N THR A 26 16.72 -30.11 11.57
CA THR A 26 16.16 -31.45 11.61
C THR A 26 16.68 -32.31 12.76
N SER A 27 17.81 -31.94 13.40
CA SER A 27 18.39 -32.70 14.52
C SER A 27 17.54 -32.54 15.78
N ALA A 28 17.15 -33.65 16.41
CA ALA A 28 16.41 -33.62 17.67
C ALA A 28 17.26 -34.11 18.85
N PHE A 29 17.43 -35.41 19.02
CA PHE A 29 18.18 -36.00 20.12
C PHE A 29 18.69 -37.41 19.77
N THR A 30 19.41 -38.03 20.70
CA THR A 30 19.87 -39.42 20.54
C THR A 30 19.41 -40.27 21.71
N VAL A 31 18.82 -41.40 21.41
CA VAL A 31 18.45 -42.44 22.38
C VAL A 31 19.60 -43.40 22.53
N SER A 32 20.05 -43.59 23.77
CA SER A 32 21.04 -44.64 24.14
C SER A 32 20.29 -45.83 24.79
N ALA A 33 20.76 -47.03 24.50
CA ALA A 33 20.26 -48.24 25.13
C ALA A 33 21.39 -49.24 25.34
N SER A 34 21.25 -50.06 26.33
CA SER A 34 22.21 -51.14 26.66
C SER A 34 21.48 -52.50 26.77
N ASP A 35 22.23 -53.55 26.52
CA ASP A 35 21.77 -54.95 26.69
C ASP A 35 22.76 -55.73 27.58
N ALA A 36 22.25 -56.45 28.56
CA ALA A 36 23.08 -57.18 29.52
C ALA A 36 23.81 -58.40 28.92
N ASP A 37 23.26 -58.97 27.84
CA ASP A 37 23.85 -60.08 27.12
C ASP A 37 24.75 -59.64 25.98
N GLY A 38 24.70 -58.34 25.64
CA GLY A 38 25.56 -57.71 24.61
C GLY A 38 24.98 -57.92 23.20
N ASP A 39 23.68 -58.11 23.08
CA ASP A 39 22.99 -58.34 21.81
C ASP A 39 22.96 -57.05 20.97
N THR A 40 22.81 -57.23 19.65
CA THR A 40 22.68 -56.08 18.72
C THR A 40 21.31 -55.45 18.82
N LEU A 41 21.29 -54.16 19.17
CA LEU A 41 20.06 -53.40 19.34
C LEU A 41 19.56 -52.77 18.04
N THR A 42 18.25 -52.73 17.88
CA THR A 42 17.55 -52.03 16.82
C THR A 42 16.56 -51.03 17.41
N TYR A 43 16.48 -49.85 16.78
CA TYR A 43 15.66 -48.72 17.22
C TYR A 43 14.51 -48.49 16.26
N SER A 44 13.33 -48.17 16.77
CA SER A 44 12.17 -47.79 15.96
C SER A 44 11.27 -46.79 16.71
N ILE A 45 10.62 -45.89 15.96
CA ILE A 45 9.50 -45.11 16.50
C ILE A 45 8.25 -45.97 16.34
N SER A 46 7.65 -46.38 17.45
CA SER A 46 6.54 -47.38 17.47
C SER A 46 5.16 -46.71 17.57
N SER A 47 5.05 -45.53 18.15
CA SER A 47 3.82 -44.75 18.31
C SER A 47 4.10 -43.32 18.73
N GLY A 48 3.05 -42.58 19.10
CA GLY A 48 3.05 -41.15 19.44
C GLY A 48 2.30 -40.35 18.41
N ASP A 49 1.68 -39.25 18.84
CA ASP A 49 0.80 -38.44 18.00
C ASP A 49 1.56 -37.85 16.81
N ASP A 50 2.87 -37.60 16.99
CA ASP A 50 3.76 -36.98 16.01
C ASP A 50 4.75 -37.95 15.38
N SER A 51 4.54 -39.28 15.59
CA SER A 51 5.46 -40.31 15.10
C SER A 51 5.69 -40.29 13.58
N SER A 52 4.75 -39.79 12.81
CA SER A 52 4.87 -39.63 11.34
C SER A 52 5.74 -38.48 10.91
N LEU A 53 6.12 -37.59 11.82
CA LEU A 53 6.92 -36.37 11.56
C LEU A 53 8.40 -36.60 11.89
N MET A 54 8.77 -37.73 12.46
CA MET A 54 10.11 -37.99 12.94
C MET A 54 10.67 -39.32 12.43
N ASN A 55 11.97 -39.42 12.34
CA ASN A 55 12.73 -40.63 12.02
C ASN A 55 13.71 -40.96 13.15
N ILE A 56 14.07 -42.27 13.25
CA ILE A 56 15.18 -42.72 14.08
C ILE A 56 16.16 -43.58 13.26
N SER A 57 17.44 -43.36 13.43
CA SER A 57 18.48 -44.15 12.76
C SER A 57 18.79 -45.44 13.56
N SER A 58 19.53 -46.37 12.91
CA SER A 58 20.06 -47.58 13.60
C SER A 58 21.06 -47.25 14.73
N ALA A 59 21.54 -46.03 14.84
CA ALA A 59 22.37 -45.53 15.92
C ALA A 59 21.59 -44.83 17.04
N GLY A 60 20.26 -44.82 16.98
CA GLY A 60 19.41 -44.16 17.95
C GLY A 60 19.24 -42.67 17.77
N VAL A 61 19.74 -42.07 16.66
CA VAL A 61 19.60 -40.63 16.39
C VAL A 61 18.19 -40.34 15.88
N VAL A 62 17.47 -39.51 16.61
CA VAL A 62 16.13 -39.01 16.25
C VAL A 62 16.24 -37.69 15.52
N THR A 63 15.50 -37.58 14.40
CA THR A 63 15.47 -36.38 13.57
C THR A 63 14.06 -36.10 13.10
N PHE A 64 13.72 -34.82 12.88
CA PHE A 64 12.54 -34.43 12.13
C PHE A 64 12.70 -34.82 10.65
N ILE A 65 11.60 -35.17 9.98
CA ILE A 65 11.54 -35.41 8.53
C ILE A 65 11.72 -34.09 7.76
N SER A 66 11.04 -33.04 8.23
CA SER A 66 11.21 -31.65 7.79
C SER A 66 11.53 -30.81 9.01
N SER A 67 12.35 -29.77 8.87
CA SER A 67 12.60 -28.83 9.96
C SER A 67 11.29 -28.23 10.45
N PRO A 68 11.04 -28.23 11.78
CA PRO A 68 9.86 -27.58 12.34
C PRO A 68 10.00 -26.07 12.23
N ASP A 69 8.86 -25.40 12.16
CA ASP A 69 8.65 -23.96 12.15
C ASP A 69 7.80 -23.64 13.39
N PHE A 70 8.30 -22.77 14.27
CA PHE A 70 7.67 -22.49 15.57
C PHE A 70 6.37 -21.69 15.39
N GLU A 71 6.32 -20.78 14.40
CA GLU A 71 5.16 -19.94 14.07
C GLU A 71 4.08 -20.73 13.32
N ALA A 72 4.48 -21.81 12.63
CA ALA A 72 3.57 -22.69 11.87
C ALA A 72 3.75 -24.16 12.27
N PRO A 73 3.47 -24.54 13.53
CA PRO A 73 3.73 -25.88 14.05
C PRO A 73 2.93 -26.95 13.31
N SER A 74 3.62 -28.05 12.95
CA SER A 74 3.05 -29.17 12.22
C SER A 74 2.71 -30.37 13.10
N ASP A 75 2.95 -30.29 14.43
CA ASP A 75 2.55 -31.31 15.41
C ASP A 75 1.02 -31.43 15.49
N ALA A 76 0.54 -32.55 16.02
CA ALA A 76 -0.88 -32.93 15.96
C ALA A 76 -1.84 -31.95 16.66
N ASN A 77 -1.37 -31.23 17.68
CA ASN A 77 -2.14 -30.26 18.47
C ASN A 77 -1.65 -28.81 18.39
N THR A 78 -0.65 -28.54 17.55
CA THR A 78 -0.06 -27.20 17.29
C THR A 78 0.46 -26.48 18.54
N ASP A 79 1.04 -27.25 19.51
CA ASP A 79 1.60 -26.69 20.74
C ASP A 79 3.14 -26.70 20.78
N ASN A 80 3.80 -27.00 19.63
CA ASN A 80 5.22 -27.14 19.47
C ASN A 80 5.87 -28.23 20.35
N ASN A 81 5.09 -29.22 20.83
CA ASN A 81 5.55 -30.37 21.58
C ASN A 81 5.31 -31.66 20.79
N TYR A 82 6.35 -32.19 20.20
CA TYR A 82 6.32 -33.41 19.39
C TYR A 82 6.49 -34.62 20.28
N GLN A 83 5.49 -35.53 20.29
CA GLN A 83 5.42 -36.70 21.16
C GLN A 83 5.60 -37.99 20.37
N ILE A 84 6.62 -38.77 20.74
CA ILE A 84 6.91 -40.08 20.13
C ILE A 84 7.19 -41.15 21.20
N THR A 85 6.95 -42.38 20.85
CA THR A 85 7.41 -43.55 21.62
C THR A 85 8.52 -44.25 20.84
N VAL A 86 9.70 -44.37 21.45
CA VAL A 86 10.81 -45.14 20.88
C VAL A 86 10.83 -46.51 21.49
N THR A 87 10.95 -47.55 20.64
CA THR A 87 11.12 -48.95 21.04
C THR A 87 12.48 -49.43 20.61
N VAL A 88 13.20 -50.07 21.55
CA VAL A 88 14.47 -50.76 21.32
C VAL A 88 14.26 -52.26 21.41
N SER A 89 14.85 -53.03 20.52
CA SER A 89 14.75 -54.47 20.47
C SER A 89 16.09 -55.14 20.28
N ASP A 90 16.33 -56.25 20.98
CA ASP A 90 17.45 -57.19 20.83
C ASP A 90 17.16 -58.30 19.79
N GLY A 91 15.97 -58.24 19.16
CA GLY A 91 15.42 -59.26 18.25
C GLY A 91 14.48 -60.26 18.90
N SER A 92 14.39 -60.29 20.22
CA SER A 92 13.52 -61.21 20.98
C SER A 92 12.64 -60.50 22.00
N LEU A 93 13.24 -59.54 22.71
CA LEU A 93 12.62 -58.72 23.75
C LEU A 93 12.74 -57.25 23.39
N THR A 94 11.95 -56.40 24.07
CA THR A 94 11.91 -54.96 23.79
C THR A 94 11.78 -54.15 25.06
N ASP A 95 12.26 -52.87 24.97
CA ASP A 95 11.97 -51.81 25.93
C ASP A 95 11.43 -50.61 25.17
N SER A 96 10.57 -49.78 25.78
CA SER A 96 9.93 -48.64 25.15
C SER A 96 9.81 -47.44 26.10
N GLU A 97 10.06 -46.27 25.60
CA GLU A 97 9.97 -45.01 26.38
C GLU A 97 9.33 -43.90 25.55
N ASN A 98 8.57 -43.02 26.23
CA ASN A 98 7.94 -41.86 25.60
C ASN A 98 8.86 -40.65 25.68
N PHE A 99 9.01 -40.00 24.56
CA PHE A 99 9.83 -38.79 24.44
C PHE A 99 9.00 -37.59 23.96
N THR A 100 9.30 -36.44 24.50
CA THR A 100 8.76 -35.13 24.05
C THR A 100 9.88 -34.25 23.57
N VAL A 101 9.73 -33.69 22.38
CA VAL A 101 10.63 -32.67 21.82
C VAL A 101 9.87 -31.36 21.76
N THR A 102 10.27 -30.41 22.58
CA THR A 102 9.74 -29.02 22.52
C THR A 102 10.56 -28.22 21.52
N VAL A 103 9.91 -27.72 20.49
CA VAL A 103 10.50 -26.75 19.56
C VAL A 103 10.42 -25.37 20.19
N THR A 104 11.51 -24.62 20.14
CA THR A 104 11.62 -23.26 20.66
C THR A 104 11.88 -22.29 19.52
N ASN A 105 11.34 -21.08 19.66
CA ASN A 105 11.43 -20.02 18.68
C ASN A 105 12.89 -19.56 18.47
N ASP A 106 13.28 -19.40 17.21
CA ASP A 106 14.49 -18.70 16.77
C ASP A 106 14.07 -17.33 16.24
N THR A 107 14.06 -16.32 17.10
CA THR A 107 13.59 -14.97 16.76
C THR A 107 14.37 -14.30 15.62
N SER A 108 15.36 -14.97 15.05
CA SER A 108 16.15 -14.43 13.93
C SER A 108 15.41 -14.49 12.58
N ASP A 109 14.38 -15.31 12.48
CA ASP A 109 13.53 -15.47 11.30
C ASP A 109 12.07 -15.02 11.51
N ASP A 110 11.74 -14.53 12.72
CA ASP A 110 10.46 -13.89 12.99
C ASP A 110 10.29 -12.66 12.10
N VAL A 111 9.41 -12.75 11.15
CA VAL A 111 9.00 -11.59 10.35
C VAL A 111 8.01 -10.80 11.18
N THR A 112 8.47 -9.72 11.80
CA THR A 112 7.57 -8.72 12.35
C THR A 112 7.10 -7.80 11.25
N SER A 113 5.83 -7.40 11.26
CA SER A 113 5.25 -6.48 10.30
C SER A 113 4.76 -5.21 10.97
N THR A 114 4.85 -4.12 10.23
CA THR A 114 4.32 -2.83 10.62
C THR A 114 3.11 -2.49 9.77
N SER A 115 2.00 -2.15 10.43
CA SER A 115 0.76 -1.73 9.76
C SER A 115 0.77 -0.23 9.49
N PHE A 116 0.43 0.14 8.27
CA PHE A 116 0.18 1.51 7.82
C PHE A 116 -1.32 1.67 7.54
N ASP A 117 -2.00 2.33 8.47
CA ASP A 117 -3.44 2.55 8.38
C ASP A 117 -3.75 3.95 7.83
N GLY A 118 -4.79 4.07 7.01
CA GLY A 118 -5.13 5.35 6.43
C GLY A 118 -6.42 5.37 5.63
N VAL A 119 -6.62 6.50 4.95
CA VAL A 119 -7.74 6.71 4.03
C VAL A 119 -7.25 7.26 2.69
N LEU A 120 -7.92 6.85 1.62
CA LEU A 120 -7.71 7.37 0.29
C LEU A 120 -8.83 8.35 -0.07
N ILE A 121 -8.44 9.58 -0.39
CA ILE A 121 -9.35 10.68 -0.67
C ILE A 121 -8.99 11.34 -1.98
N ARG A 122 -9.90 11.36 -2.92
CA ARG A 122 -9.80 12.10 -4.18
C ARG A 122 -10.78 13.27 -4.19
N ASP A 123 -11.99 13.03 -4.60
CA ASP A 123 -13.16 13.90 -4.58
C ASP A 123 -14.24 13.35 -3.61
N GLY A 124 -13.86 12.41 -2.80
CA GLY A 124 -14.58 11.66 -1.81
C GLY A 124 -13.72 10.48 -1.39
N TYR A 125 -14.24 9.61 -0.55
CA TYR A 125 -13.57 8.38 -0.17
C TYR A 125 -13.62 7.36 -1.31
N ILE A 126 -12.47 6.81 -1.68
CA ILE A 126 -12.34 5.89 -2.80
C ILE A 126 -12.30 4.46 -2.29
N GLN A 127 -13.25 3.64 -2.74
CA GLN A 127 -13.32 2.21 -2.42
C GLN A 127 -12.67 1.36 -3.52
N SER A 128 -12.22 0.17 -3.14
CA SER A 128 -11.63 -0.83 -4.03
C SER A 128 -10.40 -0.35 -4.82
N ALA A 129 -9.75 0.73 -4.37
CA ALA A 129 -8.47 1.15 -4.90
C ALA A 129 -7.36 0.22 -4.39
N THR A 130 -6.36 -0.05 -5.22
CA THR A 130 -5.15 -0.73 -4.78
C THR A 130 -4.23 0.26 -4.07
N VAL A 131 -3.89 0.00 -2.82
CA VAL A 131 -2.84 0.72 -2.07
C VAL A 131 -1.65 -0.21 -1.91
N CYS A 132 -0.46 0.25 -2.24
CA CYS A 132 0.74 -0.57 -2.21
C CYS A 132 1.98 0.19 -1.72
N MET A 133 3.00 -0.57 -1.33
CA MET A 133 4.37 -0.06 -1.31
C MET A 133 4.84 0.03 -2.77
N ALA A 134 5.06 1.25 -3.26
CA ALA A 134 5.38 1.52 -4.66
C ALA A 134 6.62 0.77 -5.15
N VAL A 135 6.55 0.23 -6.34
CA VAL A 135 7.67 -0.32 -7.10
C VAL A 135 7.89 0.51 -8.36
N THR A 136 9.13 0.61 -8.80
CA THR A 136 9.45 1.33 -10.04
C THR A 136 9.50 0.32 -11.18
N ASP A 137 8.71 0.53 -12.22
CA ASP A 137 8.63 -0.34 -13.39
C ASP A 137 9.82 -0.15 -14.35
N ALA A 138 9.79 -0.84 -15.49
CA ALA A 138 10.88 -0.81 -16.49
C ALA A 138 11.01 0.57 -17.18
N ASP A 139 9.94 1.37 -17.21
CA ASP A 139 9.92 2.70 -17.83
C ASP A 139 10.32 3.79 -16.82
N GLY A 140 10.49 3.43 -15.54
CA GLY A 140 10.92 4.31 -14.46
C GLY A 140 9.78 4.95 -13.69
N ASP A 141 8.54 4.54 -13.93
CA ASP A 141 7.35 5.01 -13.24
C ASP A 141 7.07 4.19 -11.98
N ASP A 142 6.60 4.82 -10.93
CA ASP A 142 6.14 4.14 -9.74
C ASP A 142 4.74 3.55 -9.98
N THR A 143 4.55 2.27 -9.63
CA THR A 143 3.31 1.51 -9.85
C THR A 143 3.03 0.52 -8.73
N CYS A 144 1.78 0.10 -8.60
CA CYS A 144 1.39 -1.04 -7.76
C CYS A 144 1.50 -2.39 -8.50
N GLU A 145 1.66 -2.41 -9.81
CA GLU A 145 1.79 -3.64 -10.58
C GLU A 145 3.05 -4.42 -10.16
N GLY A 146 2.85 -5.63 -9.67
CA GLY A 146 3.93 -6.47 -9.15
C GLY A 146 4.45 -6.09 -7.76
N ALA A 147 3.82 -5.16 -7.07
CA ALA A 147 4.17 -4.83 -5.69
C ALA A 147 3.93 -6.04 -4.76
N TYR A 148 4.92 -6.33 -3.91
CA TYR A 148 4.83 -7.44 -2.95
C TYR A 148 3.84 -7.11 -1.82
N TYR A 149 3.83 -5.86 -1.37
CA TYR A 149 2.94 -5.39 -0.32
C TYR A 149 1.84 -4.54 -0.93
N SER A 150 0.62 -5.03 -0.89
CA SER A 150 -0.55 -4.32 -1.40
C SER A 150 -1.83 -4.71 -0.64
N THR A 151 -2.78 -3.78 -0.59
CA THR A 151 -4.11 -3.96 -0.01
C THR A 151 -5.14 -3.21 -0.86
N THR A 152 -6.41 -3.36 -0.54
CA THR A 152 -7.48 -2.60 -1.20
C THR A 152 -8.24 -1.74 -0.20
N THR A 153 -8.69 -0.56 -0.63
CA THR A 153 -9.52 0.30 0.21
C THR A 153 -10.91 -0.26 0.42
N ASN A 154 -11.43 -0.07 1.62
CA ASN A 154 -12.80 -0.40 2.03
C ASN A 154 -13.82 0.58 1.43
N THR A 155 -15.10 0.37 1.72
CA THR A 155 -16.22 1.21 1.26
C THR A 155 -16.19 2.65 1.80
N ASP A 156 -15.47 2.89 2.88
CA ASP A 156 -15.23 4.20 3.48
C ASP A 156 -13.86 4.80 3.11
N GLY A 157 -13.19 4.23 2.11
CA GLY A 157 -11.86 4.63 1.66
C GLY A 157 -10.72 4.23 2.59
N SER A 158 -11.00 3.58 3.73
CA SER A 158 -9.97 3.16 4.66
C SER A 158 -9.14 2.00 4.11
N PHE A 159 -7.88 1.93 4.49
CA PHE A 159 -6.98 0.83 4.19
C PHE A 159 -6.10 0.49 5.39
N SER A 160 -5.60 -0.73 5.41
CA SER A 160 -4.51 -1.19 6.28
C SER A 160 -3.53 -1.98 5.41
N LEU A 161 -2.28 -1.56 5.40
CA LEU A 161 -1.20 -2.19 4.64
C LEU A 161 -0.11 -2.65 5.60
N GLU A 162 0.12 -3.95 5.66
CA GLU A 162 1.20 -4.54 6.45
C GLU A 162 2.46 -4.67 5.60
N ILE A 163 3.59 -4.23 6.14
CA ILE A 163 4.91 -4.29 5.50
C ILE A 163 5.90 -4.87 6.50
N ASP A 164 6.73 -5.81 6.07
CA ASP A 164 7.73 -6.45 6.92
C ASP A 164 8.75 -5.45 7.46
N ASP A 165 9.06 -5.53 8.76
CA ASP A 165 9.97 -4.59 9.44
C ASP A 165 11.42 -4.69 8.96
N ASN A 166 11.79 -5.74 8.23
CA ASN A 166 13.12 -5.93 7.65
C ASN A 166 13.37 -5.06 6.40
N ILE A 167 12.36 -4.31 5.93
CA ILE A 167 12.50 -3.39 4.81
C ILE A 167 13.39 -2.21 5.21
N THR A 168 14.52 -2.07 4.54
CA THR A 168 15.51 -1.01 4.79
C THR A 168 15.42 0.17 3.81
N THR A 169 14.55 0.08 2.81
CA THR A 169 14.35 1.13 1.81
C THR A 169 13.35 2.17 2.31
N THR A 170 13.44 3.39 1.75
CA THR A 170 12.42 4.42 2.00
C THR A 170 11.07 3.93 1.51
N ILE A 171 10.09 3.86 2.42
CA ILE A 171 8.74 3.45 2.10
C ILE A 171 8.01 4.61 1.42
N LYS A 172 7.40 4.33 0.29
CA LYS A 172 6.47 5.22 -0.40
C LYS A 172 5.17 4.45 -0.63
N LEU A 173 4.04 5.03 -0.27
CA LEU A 173 2.73 4.44 -0.56
C LEU A 173 2.17 5.03 -1.84
N LEU A 174 1.66 4.17 -2.69
CA LEU A 174 0.95 4.52 -3.92
C LEU A 174 -0.46 3.98 -3.86
N ALA A 175 -1.40 4.70 -4.44
CA ALA A 175 -2.78 4.27 -4.61
C ALA A 175 -3.18 4.40 -6.07
N GLU A 176 -3.71 3.34 -6.63
CA GLU A 176 -4.11 3.26 -8.04
C GLU A 176 -5.51 2.71 -8.17
N ASP A 177 -6.21 3.20 -9.19
CA ASP A 177 -7.57 2.80 -9.56
C ASP A 177 -8.58 3.00 -8.41
N GLY A 178 -9.74 2.42 -8.54
CA GLY A 178 -10.76 2.47 -7.51
C GLY A 178 -12.09 3.02 -8.01
N PHE A 179 -13.02 3.18 -7.08
CA PHE A 179 -14.38 3.58 -7.37
C PHE A 179 -14.86 4.63 -6.37
N ASN A 180 -15.38 5.74 -6.88
CA ASN A 180 -16.07 6.73 -6.06
C ASN A 180 -17.57 6.46 -6.10
N PRO A 181 -18.20 6.00 -5.00
CA PRO A 181 -19.61 5.64 -4.98
C PRO A 181 -20.55 6.85 -5.13
N VAL A 182 -20.04 8.07 -4.93
CA VAL A 182 -20.86 9.30 -5.04
C VAL A 182 -20.95 9.76 -6.50
N THR A 183 -19.86 9.64 -7.26
CA THR A 183 -19.80 10.03 -8.67
C THR A 183 -20.14 8.89 -9.63
N ASP A 184 -20.24 7.64 -9.13
CA ASP A 184 -20.41 6.41 -9.91
C ASP A 184 -19.28 6.23 -10.96
N ASP A 185 -18.06 6.60 -10.56
CA ASP A 185 -16.92 6.73 -11.46
C ASP A 185 -15.83 5.70 -11.11
N ALA A 186 -15.50 4.86 -12.09
CA ALA A 186 -14.41 3.88 -12.01
C ALA A 186 -13.29 4.34 -12.94
N ASP A 187 -12.38 5.15 -12.41
CA ASP A 187 -11.28 5.67 -13.19
C ASP A 187 -9.94 5.19 -12.74
N SER A 188 -9.07 5.08 -13.72
CA SER A 188 -7.64 4.94 -13.49
C SER A 188 -7.07 6.26 -12.99
N PHE A 189 -6.48 6.25 -11.81
CA PHE A 189 -5.75 7.37 -11.23
C PHE A 189 -4.56 6.85 -10.45
N THR A 190 -3.57 7.71 -10.24
CA THR A 190 -2.43 7.41 -9.38
C THR A 190 -2.22 8.54 -8.39
N MET A 191 -2.18 8.21 -7.10
CA MET A 191 -1.87 9.16 -6.02
C MET A 191 -0.88 8.54 -5.05
N GLY A 192 -0.09 9.37 -4.37
CA GLY A 192 0.96 8.86 -3.50
C GLY A 192 1.14 9.63 -2.20
N LEU A 193 1.77 8.95 -1.25
CA LEU A 193 2.21 9.48 0.04
C LEU A 193 3.66 9.07 0.29
N LYS A 194 4.49 10.07 0.57
CA LYS A 194 5.89 9.91 0.93
C LYS A 194 6.05 9.89 2.46
N ASP A 195 7.04 9.13 2.92
CA ASP A 195 7.41 9.02 4.34
C ASP A 195 6.21 8.69 5.24
N PRO A 196 5.50 7.57 5.00
CA PRO A 196 4.40 7.16 5.86
C PRO A 196 4.89 6.87 7.29
N THR A 197 4.00 7.02 8.26
CA THR A 197 4.25 6.73 9.67
C THR A 197 3.10 5.91 10.24
N THR A 198 3.37 5.16 11.29
CA THR A 198 2.40 4.33 12.00
C THR A 198 1.73 5.02 13.19
N GLU A 199 2.15 6.24 13.50
CA GLU A 199 1.66 6.95 14.70
C GLU A 199 0.24 7.51 14.55
N GLN A 200 -0.23 7.74 13.32
CA GLN A 200 -1.54 8.32 13.01
C GLN A 200 -2.08 7.74 11.71
N ASN A 201 -3.40 7.79 11.53
CA ASN A 201 -4.02 7.43 10.26
C ASN A 201 -3.51 8.34 9.14
N LEU A 202 -3.08 7.71 8.05
CA LEU A 202 -2.51 8.37 6.89
C LEU A 202 -3.60 8.90 5.96
N VAL A 203 -3.32 9.96 5.22
CA VAL A 203 -4.19 10.48 4.17
C VAL A 203 -3.45 10.52 2.84
N ILE A 204 -3.88 9.68 1.89
CA ILE A 204 -3.44 9.77 0.50
C ILE A 204 -4.44 10.66 -0.26
N SER A 205 -3.95 11.75 -0.83
CA SER A 205 -4.77 12.78 -1.50
C SER A 205 -4.01 13.46 -2.63
N PRO A 206 -4.69 14.23 -3.50
CA PRO A 206 -4.01 15.10 -4.47
C PRO A 206 -2.94 15.99 -3.85
N LEU A 207 -3.16 16.52 -2.67
CA LEU A 207 -2.22 17.40 -1.99
C LEU A 207 -0.97 16.64 -1.48
N SER A 208 -1.13 15.41 -0.95
CA SER A 208 0.00 14.57 -0.55
C SER A 208 0.82 14.11 -1.75
N THR A 209 0.19 13.96 -2.90
CA THR A 209 0.81 13.49 -4.16
C THR A 209 1.85 14.49 -4.69
N LEU A 210 1.68 15.79 -4.48
CA LEU A 210 2.72 16.77 -4.82
C LEU A 210 4.06 16.49 -4.14
N LEU A 211 4.02 16.05 -2.89
CA LEU A 211 5.23 15.71 -2.13
C LEU A 211 5.78 14.31 -2.47
N TYR A 212 4.92 13.45 -2.99
CA TYR A 212 5.34 12.12 -3.44
C TYR A 212 6.29 12.20 -4.64
N VAL A 213 5.97 13.03 -5.62
CA VAL A 213 6.75 13.12 -6.88
C VAL A 213 8.04 13.92 -6.74
N ASP A 214 8.19 14.73 -5.69
CA ASP A 214 9.32 15.66 -5.60
C ASP A 214 9.80 15.91 -4.16
N ASN A 215 11.11 15.92 -3.99
CA ASN A 215 11.78 16.16 -2.71
C ASN A 215 12.13 17.64 -2.46
N ARG A 216 11.86 18.53 -3.40
CA ARG A 216 12.20 19.96 -3.29
C ARG A 216 11.34 20.69 -2.26
N PHE A 217 10.09 20.23 -2.05
CA PHE A 217 9.22 20.70 -0.99
C PHE A 217 9.28 19.84 0.26
N SER A 218 9.27 20.50 1.42
CA SER A 218 8.84 19.88 2.68
C SER A 218 7.33 20.08 2.86
N TYR A 219 6.72 19.37 3.80
CA TYR A 219 5.31 19.58 4.15
C TYR A 219 5.02 21.02 4.53
N GLU A 220 5.90 21.65 5.31
CA GLU A 220 5.74 23.04 5.73
C GLU A 220 5.90 24.04 4.58
N SER A 221 6.94 23.89 3.75
CA SER A 221 7.16 24.80 2.63
C SER A 221 6.05 24.71 1.57
N LEU A 222 5.47 23.54 1.36
CA LEU A 222 4.34 23.38 0.44
C LEU A 222 3.08 24.07 0.99
N LYS A 223 2.79 23.92 2.29
CA LYS A 223 1.67 24.59 2.94
C LYS A 223 1.78 26.11 2.82
N GLU A 224 2.94 26.66 3.17
CA GLU A 224 3.23 28.08 3.04
C GLU A 224 3.04 28.58 1.59
N LYS A 225 3.57 27.82 0.62
CA LYS A 225 3.50 28.14 -0.80
C LYS A 225 2.07 28.18 -1.34
N LEU A 226 1.20 27.28 -0.88
CA LEU A 226 -0.20 27.17 -1.32
C LEU A 226 -1.19 27.91 -0.41
N GLY A 227 -0.70 28.62 0.62
CA GLY A 227 -1.53 29.33 1.60
C GLY A 227 -2.42 28.41 2.44
N VAL A 228 -2.01 27.15 2.63
CA VAL A 228 -2.66 26.18 3.51
C VAL A 228 -2.23 26.47 4.95
N ASP A 229 -3.16 26.40 5.89
CA ASP A 229 -2.90 26.70 7.31
C ASP A 229 -1.76 25.83 7.87
N SER A 230 -0.89 26.46 8.69
CA SER A 230 0.26 25.78 9.30
C SER A 230 -0.13 24.60 10.20
N ASN A 231 -1.33 24.64 10.81
CA ASN A 231 -1.82 23.56 11.66
C ASN A 231 -2.39 22.38 10.87
N PHE A 232 -2.65 22.53 9.57
CA PHE A 232 -3.13 21.44 8.73
C PHE A 232 -1.97 20.47 8.44
N MET A 233 -2.17 19.19 8.77
CA MET A 233 -1.17 18.15 8.56
C MET A 233 -1.50 17.34 7.29
N ILE A 234 -0.83 17.64 6.17
CA ILE A 234 -1.10 17.06 4.84
C ILE A 234 -1.15 15.51 4.86
N ARG A 235 -0.36 14.87 5.73
CA ARG A 235 -0.31 13.41 5.83
C ARG A 235 -1.44 12.79 6.65
N PHE A 236 -2.11 13.57 7.51
CA PHE A 236 -2.98 13.04 8.56
C PHE A 236 -4.35 13.69 8.59
N ASP A 237 -4.47 14.93 8.15
CA ASP A 237 -5.74 15.62 8.17
C ASP A 237 -6.49 15.41 6.86
N ASP A 238 -7.71 14.90 6.98
CA ASP A 238 -8.64 14.87 5.86
C ASP A 238 -9.06 16.31 5.53
N PRO A 239 -8.75 16.79 4.31
CA PRO A 239 -9.06 18.15 3.92
C PRO A 239 -10.56 18.46 3.95
N TYR A 240 -11.40 17.43 4.04
CA TYR A 240 -12.84 17.55 3.94
C TYR A 240 -13.60 17.33 5.26
N LEU A 241 -13.04 16.63 6.23
CA LEU A 241 -13.71 16.36 7.51
C LEU A 241 -13.88 17.59 8.42
N SER A 242 -13.06 18.60 8.25
CA SER A 242 -13.00 19.75 9.16
C SER A 242 -13.53 21.04 8.54
N VAL A 243 -14.48 21.00 7.63
CA VAL A 243 -14.96 22.11 6.77
C VAL A 243 -15.50 23.34 7.51
N ASN A 244 -15.45 23.37 8.84
CA ASN A 244 -15.95 24.49 9.63
C ASN A 244 -14.86 25.51 10.06
N SER A 245 -13.61 25.31 9.67
CA SER A 245 -12.52 26.26 9.91
C SER A 245 -11.99 26.85 8.58
N ALA A 246 -11.55 28.09 8.61
CA ALA A 246 -10.95 28.73 7.42
C ALA A 246 -9.74 27.96 6.90
N ALA A 247 -9.02 27.28 7.78
CA ALA A 247 -7.86 26.42 7.49
C ALA A 247 -8.21 25.22 6.62
N SER A 248 -9.24 24.48 7.02
CA SER A 248 -9.72 23.30 6.30
C SER A 248 -10.35 23.67 4.96
N ASN A 249 -11.05 24.79 4.88
CA ASN A 249 -11.63 25.28 3.62
C ASN A 249 -10.54 25.58 2.58
N LYS A 250 -9.39 26.11 2.99
CA LYS A 250 -8.29 26.36 2.06
C LYS A 250 -7.64 25.04 1.60
N ALA A 251 -7.43 24.09 2.51
CA ALA A 251 -6.88 22.77 2.16
C ALA A 251 -7.80 22.01 1.20
N ALA A 252 -9.11 22.02 1.47
CA ALA A 252 -10.11 21.40 0.59
C ALA A 252 -10.15 22.07 -0.79
N LEU A 253 -10.10 23.40 -0.85
CA LEU A 253 -10.02 24.14 -2.11
C LEU A 253 -8.78 23.77 -2.91
N VAL A 254 -7.62 23.79 -2.29
CA VAL A 254 -6.35 23.44 -2.93
C VAL A 254 -6.38 21.99 -3.42
N ASN A 255 -6.86 21.06 -2.60
CA ASN A 255 -6.97 19.65 -2.95
C ASN A 255 -7.89 19.44 -4.17
N THR A 256 -9.04 20.11 -4.21
CA THR A 256 -9.99 20.03 -5.34
C THR A 256 -9.42 20.66 -6.61
N GLN A 257 -8.75 21.81 -6.51
CA GLN A 257 -8.09 22.44 -7.65
C GLN A 257 -6.97 21.56 -8.22
N LEU A 258 -6.17 20.92 -7.36
CA LEU A 258 -5.14 19.95 -7.78
C LEU A 258 -5.75 18.76 -8.50
N LEU A 259 -6.82 18.20 -7.95
CA LEU A 259 -7.53 17.10 -8.60
C LEU A 259 -7.98 17.46 -10.01
N MET A 260 -8.64 18.60 -10.17
CA MET A 260 -9.08 19.08 -11.51
C MET A 260 -7.89 19.23 -12.47
N MET A 261 -6.77 19.75 -11.99
CA MET A 261 -5.57 19.85 -12.80
C MET A 261 -5.02 18.47 -13.17
N TYR A 262 -4.92 17.53 -12.22
CA TYR A 262 -4.42 16.18 -12.49
C TYR A 262 -5.27 15.48 -13.54
N GLU A 263 -6.58 15.46 -13.36
CA GLU A 263 -7.51 14.79 -14.28
C GLU A 263 -7.45 15.39 -15.69
N ALA A 264 -7.61 16.69 -15.79
CA ALA A 264 -7.63 17.35 -17.10
C ALA A 264 -6.30 17.19 -17.86
N LEU A 265 -5.19 17.36 -17.19
CA LEU A 265 -3.87 17.30 -17.83
C LEU A 265 -3.42 15.87 -18.12
N SER A 266 -3.73 14.90 -17.24
CA SER A 266 -3.44 13.49 -17.49
C SER A 266 -4.19 12.95 -18.70
N VAL A 267 -5.47 13.34 -18.87
CA VAL A 267 -6.25 12.94 -20.06
C VAL A 267 -5.65 13.56 -21.32
N LEU A 268 -5.25 14.83 -21.31
CA LEU A 268 -4.60 15.46 -22.47
C LEU A 268 -3.29 14.77 -22.84
N GLN A 269 -2.47 14.42 -21.86
CA GLN A 269 -1.21 13.69 -22.07
C GLN A 269 -1.46 12.30 -22.62
N SER A 270 -2.38 11.53 -22.04
CA SER A 270 -2.75 10.20 -22.52
C SER A 270 -3.23 10.22 -23.98
N GLN A 271 -4.06 11.20 -24.34
CA GLN A 271 -4.52 11.40 -25.74
C GLN A 271 -3.37 11.80 -26.66
N SER A 272 -2.32 12.42 -26.14
CA SER A 272 -1.11 12.76 -26.88
C SER A 272 -0.12 11.60 -27.00
N GLY A 273 -0.43 10.44 -26.41
CA GLY A 273 0.43 9.26 -26.43
C GLY A 273 1.54 9.28 -25.35
N VAL A 274 1.43 10.15 -24.36
CA VAL A 274 2.32 10.15 -23.20
C VAL A 274 1.77 9.14 -22.19
N SER A 275 2.59 8.19 -21.78
CA SER A 275 2.35 7.28 -20.67
C SER A 275 3.07 7.80 -19.42
N GLY A 276 2.53 7.51 -18.26
CA GLY A 276 3.10 7.92 -16.97
C GLY A 276 2.08 8.67 -16.12
N ASN A 277 1.59 7.96 -15.10
CA ASN A 277 0.45 8.42 -14.30
C ASN A 277 0.74 9.69 -13.48
N LEU A 278 2.02 10.01 -13.20
CA LEU A 278 2.42 11.15 -12.36
C LEU A 278 3.06 12.32 -13.12
N THR A 279 3.13 12.25 -14.46
CA THR A 279 3.78 13.28 -15.29
C THR A 279 3.09 14.64 -15.17
N ALA A 280 1.75 14.66 -15.17
CA ALA A 280 0.99 15.90 -14.96
C ALA A 280 1.26 16.49 -13.58
N VAL A 281 1.35 15.66 -12.54
CA VAL A 281 1.66 16.07 -11.16
C VAL A 281 3.04 16.72 -11.09
N THR A 282 4.04 16.11 -11.73
CA THR A 282 5.39 16.63 -11.79
C THR A 282 5.43 18.01 -12.46
N THR A 283 4.71 18.17 -13.58
CA THR A 283 4.63 19.46 -14.30
C THR A 283 3.97 20.56 -13.45
N ILE A 284 2.91 20.22 -12.71
CA ILE A 284 2.25 21.16 -11.78
C ILE A 284 3.22 21.54 -10.67
N ASN A 285 3.92 20.56 -10.10
CA ASN A 285 4.86 20.76 -9.02
C ASN A 285 6.03 21.68 -9.43
N ASP A 286 6.57 21.49 -10.63
CA ASP A 286 7.60 22.35 -11.22
C ASP A 286 7.11 23.79 -11.37
N ALA A 287 5.90 23.99 -11.85
CA ALA A 287 5.32 25.32 -12.00
C ALA A 287 5.14 26.01 -10.64
N ILE A 288 4.69 25.30 -9.62
CA ILE A 288 4.55 25.82 -8.25
C ILE A 288 5.93 26.15 -7.67
N PHE A 289 6.92 25.26 -7.82
CA PHE A 289 8.26 25.44 -7.29
C PHE A 289 8.97 26.67 -7.85
N ASN A 290 8.82 26.91 -9.15
CA ASN A 290 9.48 28.01 -9.85
C ASN A 290 8.88 29.41 -9.55
N ARG A 291 7.77 29.49 -8.77
CA ARG A 291 7.22 30.77 -8.32
C ARG A 291 8.06 31.40 -7.21
N ASP A 292 7.90 32.70 -7.04
CA ASP A 292 8.57 33.42 -5.95
C ASP A 292 8.22 32.81 -4.59
N ALA A 293 9.26 32.49 -3.81
CA ALA A 293 9.08 31.86 -2.49
C ALA A 293 8.37 32.77 -1.48
N SER A 294 8.36 34.10 -1.71
CA SER A 294 7.77 35.06 -0.79
C SER A 294 6.26 35.31 -1.01
N THR A 295 5.66 34.69 -2.02
CA THR A 295 4.25 34.91 -2.36
C THR A 295 3.48 33.61 -2.38
N GLU A 296 2.26 33.65 -1.79
CA GLU A 296 1.31 32.54 -1.91
C GLU A 296 0.98 32.30 -3.39
N THR A 297 1.02 31.03 -3.79
CA THR A 297 0.70 30.60 -5.15
C THR A 297 -0.75 30.17 -5.24
N SER A 298 -1.56 30.88 -6.02
CA SER A 298 -2.92 30.46 -6.35
C SER A 298 -2.90 29.49 -7.53
N LEU A 299 -3.48 28.31 -7.36
CA LEU A 299 -3.59 27.31 -8.43
C LEU A 299 -4.49 27.79 -9.60
N GLY A 300 -5.41 28.73 -9.35
CA GLY A 300 -6.20 29.38 -10.39
C GLY A 300 -5.53 30.59 -11.05
N ASP A 301 -4.27 30.89 -10.76
CA ASP A 301 -3.53 31.99 -11.42
C ASP A 301 -3.27 31.65 -12.88
N THR A 302 -3.68 32.55 -13.80
CA THR A 302 -3.55 32.34 -15.24
C THR A 302 -2.10 32.12 -15.68
N THR A 303 -1.14 32.80 -15.02
CA THR A 303 0.27 32.64 -15.37
C THR A 303 0.82 31.30 -14.88
N LEU A 304 0.36 30.79 -13.73
CA LEU A 304 0.70 29.45 -13.28
C LEU A 304 0.14 28.39 -14.24
N VAL A 305 -1.14 28.49 -14.57
CA VAL A 305 -1.80 27.55 -15.49
C VAL A 305 -1.10 27.56 -16.85
N ARG A 306 -0.71 28.75 -17.34
CA ARG A 306 0.06 28.90 -18.58
C ARG A 306 1.42 28.21 -18.50
N ASP A 307 2.15 28.37 -17.38
CA ASP A 307 3.46 27.73 -17.18
C ASP A 307 3.32 26.20 -17.13
N VAL A 308 2.28 25.67 -16.48
CA VAL A 308 1.96 24.25 -16.50
C VAL A 308 1.72 23.76 -17.93
N LEU A 309 0.85 24.41 -18.67
CA LEU A 309 0.50 24.03 -20.05
C LEU A 309 1.67 24.14 -21.03
N LEU A 310 2.56 25.10 -20.84
CA LEU A 310 3.78 25.26 -21.65
C LEU A 310 4.77 24.10 -21.46
N ASN A 311 4.83 23.55 -20.26
CA ASN A 311 5.76 22.48 -19.90
C ASN A 311 5.11 21.08 -19.93
N LEU A 312 3.81 21.03 -20.26
CA LEU A 312 3.11 19.76 -20.41
C LEU A 312 3.60 19.07 -21.70
N ASP A 313 4.01 17.82 -21.57
CA ASP A 313 4.45 17.02 -22.72
C ASP A 313 3.21 16.62 -23.56
N LEU A 314 3.10 17.21 -24.73
CA LEU A 314 1.99 16.98 -25.69
C LEU A 314 2.58 16.71 -27.09
N PRO A 315 3.24 15.55 -27.32
CA PRO A 315 4.03 15.32 -28.55
C PRO A 315 3.19 15.37 -29.83
N ASN A 316 1.89 15.16 -29.76
CA ASN A 316 0.99 15.20 -30.92
C ASN A 316 0.44 16.58 -31.22
N TYR A 317 0.74 17.61 -30.41
CA TYR A 317 0.23 18.97 -30.57
C TYR A 317 1.37 19.97 -30.73
N THR A 318 1.15 20.93 -31.62
CA THR A 318 1.98 22.14 -31.71
C THR A 318 1.13 23.31 -31.24
N VAL A 319 1.23 23.63 -29.96
CA VAL A 319 0.39 24.64 -29.31
C VAL A 319 0.81 26.04 -29.76
N THR A 320 -0.06 26.79 -30.41
CA THR A 320 0.15 28.20 -30.78
C THR A 320 -0.02 29.13 -29.58
N ASN A 321 0.51 30.36 -29.68
CA ASN A 321 0.33 31.33 -28.60
C ASN A 321 -1.15 31.62 -28.32
N THR A 322 -1.98 31.70 -29.34
CA THR A 322 -3.43 31.95 -29.21
C THR A 322 -4.12 30.80 -28.50
N GLN A 323 -3.81 29.56 -28.88
CA GLN A 323 -4.33 28.38 -28.19
C GLN A 323 -3.89 28.36 -26.73
N LEU A 324 -2.62 28.67 -26.45
CA LEU A 324 -2.10 28.72 -25.08
C LEU A 324 -2.80 29.81 -24.23
N GLU A 325 -3.09 30.98 -24.80
CA GLU A 325 -3.86 32.04 -24.12
C GLU A 325 -5.29 31.58 -23.83
N ASN A 326 -5.97 30.97 -24.80
CA ASN A 326 -7.31 30.44 -24.63
C ASN A 326 -7.35 29.31 -23.59
N LEU A 327 -6.43 28.35 -23.68
CA LEU A 327 -6.30 27.25 -22.73
C LEU A 327 -6.07 27.76 -21.29
N SER A 328 -5.08 28.64 -21.13
CA SER A 328 -4.73 29.14 -19.80
C SER A 328 -5.83 30.02 -19.20
N GLY A 329 -6.48 30.85 -20.00
CA GLY A 329 -7.60 31.69 -19.58
C GLY A 329 -8.83 30.88 -19.17
N SER A 330 -9.21 29.92 -19.99
CA SER A 330 -10.37 29.05 -19.73
C SER A 330 -10.12 28.18 -18.50
N PHE A 331 -8.98 27.49 -18.44
CA PHE A 331 -8.68 26.61 -17.32
C PHE A 331 -8.52 27.39 -16.00
N SER A 332 -7.83 28.51 -16.02
CA SER A 332 -7.74 29.40 -14.86
C SER A 332 -9.13 29.83 -14.36
N SER A 333 -10.03 30.18 -15.27
CA SER A 333 -11.39 30.58 -14.91
C SER A 333 -12.17 29.46 -14.24
N PHE A 334 -12.01 28.21 -14.67
CA PHE A 334 -12.58 27.06 -13.98
C PHE A 334 -12.00 26.87 -12.59
N LEU A 335 -10.68 26.89 -12.46
CA LEU A 335 -10.02 26.70 -11.17
C LEU A 335 -10.38 27.79 -10.15
N GLN A 336 -10.59 29.05 -10.60
CA GLN A 336 -11.03 30.15 -9.74
C GLN A 336 -12.49 30.02 -9.31
N LYS A 337 -13.31 29.29 -10.06
CA LYS A 337 -14.72 29.07 -9.73
C LYS A 337 -14.95 27.80 -8.93
N VAL A 338 -13.91 26.99 -8.73
CA VAL A 338 -13.99 25.88 -7.78
C VAL A 338 -14.34 26.45 -6.41
N TYR A 339 -15.51 26.07 -5.94
CA TYR A 339 -16.04 26.54 -4.66
C TYR A 339 -16.23 25.32 -3.75
N VAL A 340 -15.63 25.37 -2.58
CA VAL A 340 -15.85 24.37 -1.53
C VAL A 340 -17.03 24.85 -0.70
N ASP A 341 -18.22 24.33 -0.99
CA ASP A 341 -19.37 24.53 -0.12
C ASP A 341 -19.20 23.72 1.15
N SER A 342 -19.52 24.35 2.28
CA SER A 342 -19.48 23.74 3.62
C SER A 342 -20.44 22.56 3.82
N ASN A 343 -21.19 22.17 2.80
CA ASN A 343 -22.29 21.19 2.88
C ASN A 343 -22.06 19.87 2.10
N ASN A 344 -20.83 19.45 1.78
CA ASN A 344 -20.52 18.13 1.22
C ASN A 344 -20.65 17.93 -0.31
N GLU A 345 -20.54 18.96 -1.14
CA GLU A 345 -20.75 18.84 -2.60
C GLU A 345 -19.47 18.63 -3.42
N GLN A 346 -18.47 18.00 -2.89
CA GLN A 346 -17.17 17.79 -3.54
C GLN A 346 -17.23 16.91 -4.80
N ALA A 347 -18.12 15.95 -4.81
CA ALA A 347 -18.33 15.01 -5.91
C ALA A 347 -18.67 15.68 -7.25
N TYR A 348 -19.24 16.88 -7.23
CA TYR A 348 -19.66 17.58 -8.45
C TYR A 348 -18.51 18.25 -9.20
N PHE A 349 -17.42 18.59 -8.52
CA PHE A 349 -16.28 19.27 -9.15
C PHE A 349 -15.43 18.34 -10.01
N SER A 350 -15.25 17.09 -9.59
CA SER A 350 -14.52 16.08 -10.34
C SER A 350 -15.24 15.73 -11.66
N MET A 351 -16.55 15.49 -11.61
CA MET A 351 -17.35 15.29 -12.82
C MET A 351 -17.23 16.47 -13.79
N THR A 352 -17.20 17.71 -13.27
CA THR A 352 -17.04 18.90 -14.11
C THR A 352 -15.68 18.98 -14.78
N GLY A 353 -14.61 18.60 -14.05
CA GLY A 353 -13.25 18.59 -14.61
C GLY A 353 -13.16 17.67 -15.83
N ARG A 354 -13.63 16.44 -15.70
CA ARG A 354 -13.59 15.44 -16.78
C ARG A 354 -14.59 15.71 -17.90
N ASP A 355 -15.84 15.91 -17.54
CA ASP A 355 -16.93 15.93 -18.51
C ASP A 355 -17.02 17.24 -19.31
N HIS A 356 -16.49 18.32 -18.75
CA HIS A 356 -16.59 19.64 -19.36
C HIS A 356 -15.24 20.31 -19.61
N VAL A 357 -14.32 20.30 -18.65
CA VAL A 357 -13.02 20.98 -18.78
C VAL A 357 -12.12 20.27 -19.79
N THR A 358 -11.96 18.96 -19.67
CA THR A 358 -11.08 18.20 -20.57
C THR A 358 -11.53 18.24 -22.02
N PRO A 359 -12.82 18.05 -22.39
CA PRO A 359 -13.28 18.20 -23.77
C PRO A 359 -13.08 19.60 -24.32
N LEU A 360 -13.27 20.65 -23.47
CA LEU A 360 -13.02 22.03 -23.89
C LEU A 360 -11.54 22.27 -24.20
N LEU A 361 -10.65 21.85 -23.29
CA LEU A 361 -9.20 22.00 -23.51
C LEU A 361 -8.74 21.27 -24.76
N LYS A 362 -9.27 20.05 -24.98
CA LYS A 362 -9.01 19.29 -26.20
C LYS A 362 -9.54 20.00 -27.46
N GLY A 363 -10.77 20.51 -27.42
CA GLY A 363 -11.36 21.25 -28.54
C GLY A 363 -10.54 22.49 -28.94
N ILE A 364 -9.95 23.19 -27.97
CA ILE A 364 -9.03 24.31 -28.20
C ILE A 364 -7.74 23.81 -28.87
N LEU A 365 -7.17 22.69 -28.39
CA LEU A 365 -5.95 22.10 -28.97
C LEU A 365 -6.16 21.61 -30.41
N ASP A 366 -7.31 21.04 -30.70
CA ASP A 366 -7.67 20.50 -32.02
C ASP A 366 -8.19 21.57 -32.99
N ASP A 367 -8.28 22.85 -32.60
CA ASP A 367 -8.91 23.95 -33.33
C ASP A 367 -10.38 23.62 -33.75
N THR A 368 -11.07 22.84 -32.95
CA THR A 368 -12.46 22.46 -33.19
C THR A 368 -13.49 23.34 -32.47
N VAL A 369 -13.01 24.23 -31.59
CA VAL A 369 -13.80 25.15 -30.77
C VAL A 369 -13.25 26.57 -30.96
N ASP A 370 -14.08 27.49 -31.43
CA ASP A 370 -13.72 28.89 -31.57
C ASP A 370 -13.92 29.70 -30.27
N SER A 371 -13.48 30.95 -30.25
CA SER A 371 -13.57 31.80 -29.05
C SER A 371 -14.99 32.02 -28.55
N THR A 372 -15.99 32.05 -29.46
CA THR A 372 -17.40 32.22 -29.11
C THR A 372 -17.97 30.95 -28.46
N GLU A 373 -17.58 29.80 -29.01
CA GLU A 373 -17.94 28.50 -28.46
C GLU A 373 -17.28 28.26 -27.11
N ILE A 374 -16.00 28.68 -26.93
CA ILE A 374 -15.31 28.63 -25.63
C ILE A 374 -16.11 29.41 -24.59
N ASP A 375 -16.49 30.65 -24.88
CA ASP A 375 -17.25 31.50 -23.98
C ASP A 375 -18.61 30.88 -23.62
N GLN A 376 -19.29 30.24 -24.59
CA GLN A 376 -20.56 29.57 -24.37
C GLN A 376 -20.41 28.31 -23.49
N ILE A 377 -19.44 27.45 -23.80
CA ILE A 377 -19.18 26.23 -23.00
C ILE A 377 -18.79 26.61 -21.57
N MET A 378 -17.96 27.62 -21.42
CA MET A 378 -17.58 28.16 -20.12
C MET A 378 -18.81 28.66 -19.33
N PHE A 379 -19.67 29.44 -19.98
CA PHE A 379 -20.89 29.94 -19.36
C PHE A 379 -21.82 28.81 -18.95
N ASP A 380 -22.08 27.86 -19.83
CA ASP A 380 -22.98 26.72 -19.58
C ASP A 380 -22.45 25.83 -18.44
N THR A 381 -21.12 25.57 -18.40
CA THR A 381 -20.49 24.78 -17.35
C THR A 381 -20.57 25.48 -15.99
N LEU A 382 -20.27 26.79 -15.95
CA LEU A 382 -20.36 27.56 -14.71
C LEU A 382 -21.83 27.71 -14.23
N GLN A 383 -22.79 27.82 -15.15
CA GLN A 383 -24.20 27.83 -14.84
C GLN A 383 -24.63 26.46 -14.28
N TRP A 384 -24.16 25.36 -14.86
CA TRP A 384 -24.45 24.02 -14.38
C TRP A 384 -23.91 23.79 -12.94
N ILE A 385 -22.67 24.25 -12.67
CA ILE A 385 -22.09 24.22 -11.32
C ILE A 385 -22.98 25.00 -10.33
N SER A 386 -23.38 26.22 -10.70
CA SER A 386 -24.26 27.07 -9.88
C SER A 386 -25.63 26.46 -9.62
N ASP A 387 -26.23 25.82 -10.64
CA ASP A 387 -27.56 25.21 -10.53
C ASP A 387 -27.52 23.93 -9.67
N LYS A 388 -26.43 23.19 -9.71
CA LYS A 388 -26.24 22.00 -8.86
C LYS A 388 -26.09 22.40 -7.40
N SER A 389 -25.25 23.39 -7.09
CA SER A 389 -25.06 23.89 -5.73
C SER A 389 -26.35 24.48 -5.11
N SER A 390 -27.28 24.93 -5.93
CA SER A 390 -28.60 25.41 -5.50
C SER A 390 -29.64 24.31 -5.23
N ARG A 391 -29.47 23.12 -5.81
CA ARG A 391 -30.43 22.00 -5.69
C ARG A 391 -30.22 21.12 -4.47
N THR A 392 -29.04 21.03 -3.95
CA THR A 392 -28.73 20.24 -2.75
C THR A 392 -29.20 20.88 -1.45
N ASN A 393 -29.55 22.14 -1.47
CA ASN A 393 -30.24 22.81 -0.35
C ASN A 393 -31.75 22.48 -0.24
N LEU A 394 -32.27 21.55 -1.05
CA LEU A 394 -33.70 21.22 -1.13
C LEU A 394 -34.04 19.77 -0.70
N THR A 395 -33.09 19.01 -0.20
CA THR A 395 -33.31 17.71 0.46
C THR A 395 -32.61 17.67 1.82
#